data_f295f416b53fd01912851bb8bfa7c4ba
#
_entry.id   f295f416b53fd01912851bb8bfa7c4ba
#
_cell.length_a   1.000
_cell.length_b   1.000
_cell.length_c   1.000
_cell.angle_alpha   90.00
_cell.angle_beta   90.00
_cell.angle_gamma   90.00
#
_symmetry.space_group_name_H-M   'P 1'
#
loop_
_entity.id
_entity.type
_entity.pdbx_description
1 polymer ?
#
loop_
_entity_poly.entity_id
_entity_poly.type
_entity_poly.pdbx_seq_one_letter_code
_entity_poly.pdbx_strand_id
1 'polypeptide(L)'
;MGKSQAFRHSAFDPCQYCNYIFDVILIHHMIRFEWDPAKAMVNVRKHGVSFEIALHVFDDPDALVEQDRVEDGEHRWQTLGSVEGVLLLLVAHTVHEEEEDEVIRIISARKADGKERRRYEKERQEKYGG
;
A
#
# COMPACT_ATOMS: atom_id res chain seq x y z
N MET A 1 0.79 12.81 -21.34
CA MET A 1 0.19 12.07 -20.67
C MET A 1 1.01 11.34 -19.79
N GLY A 2 0.98 11.47 -18.70
CA GLY A 2 1.79 10.80 -17.85
C GLY A 2 1.39 9.43 -17.79
N LYS A 3 2.32 8.54 -17.84
CA LYS A 3 1.96 7.26 -17.67
C LYS A 3 2.17 6.91 -16.29
N SER A 4 1.31 6.18 -15.67
CA SER A 4 1.48 5.67 -14.34
C SER A 4 2.52 4.59 -14.38
N GLN A 5 3.24 4.47 -13.33
CA GLN A 5 4.13 3.34 -13.19
C GLN A 5 3.34 2.25 -12.54
N ALA A 6 3.43 1.04 -13.02
CA ALA A 6 2.67 -0.07 -12.48
C ALA A 6 3.58 -1.24 -12.15
N PHE A 7 3.44 -1.77 -10.97
CA PHE A 7 4.20 -2.91 -10.55
C PHE A 7 3.25 -4.00 -10.16
N ARG A 8 3.49 -5.21 -10.58
CA ARG A 8 2.69 -6.31 -10.17
C ARG A 8 3.31 -6.88 -8.95
N HIS A 9 2.58 -6.85 -7.87
CA HIS A 9 3.08 -7.36 -6.64
C HIS A 9 2.34 -8.65 -6.38
N SER A 10 3.03 -9.72 -6.56
CA SER A 10 2.42 -10.96 -6.31
C SER A 10 2.91 -11.41 -4.98
N ALA A 11 2.15 -11.28 -4.01
CA ALA A 11 2.57 -11.57 -2.70
C ALA A 11 2.80 -12.99 -2.53
N PHE A 12 2.47 -13.72 -3.47
CA PHE A 12 2.54 -15.01 -3.23
C PHE A 12 3.32 -15.71 -4.12
N ASP A 13 4.23 -15.12 -4.71
CA ASP A 13 5.08 -15.73 -5.53
C ASP A 13 5.53 -17.01 -5.02
N PRO A 14 5.87 -17.11 -3.86
CA PRO A 14 6.42 -18.34 -3.40
C PRO A 14 5.44 -19.40 -3.41
N CYS A 15 4.24 -19.09 -3.49
CA CYS A 15 3.30 -20.10 -3.41
C CYS A 15 2.83 -20.52 -4.68
N GLN A 16 3.39 -20.00 -5.67
CA GLN A 16 2.92 -20.28 -6.91
C GLN A 16 2.87 -21.71 -7.16
N TYR A 17 3.73 -22.50 -6.62
CA TYR A 17 3.66 -23.82 -6.92
C TYR A 17 2.65 -24.48 -6.15
N CYS A 18 2.36 -24.03 -5.06
CA CYS A 18 1.43 -24.77 -4.31
C CYS A 18 0.09 -24.61 -4.87
N ASN A 19 -0.08 -23.69 -5.68
CA ASN A 19 -1.35 -23.59 -6.10
C ASN A 19 -1.50 -23.93 -7.41
N TYR A 20 -0.73 -24.76 -7.97
CA TYR A 20 -0.93 -25.18 -9.12
C TYR A 20 -2.29 -25.50 -9.43
N ILE A 21 -2.98 -26.13 -8.60
CA ILE A 21 -4.23 -26.49 -8.82
C ILE A 21 -5.20 -25.43 -8.71
N PHE A 22 -5.03 -24.56 -7.82
CA PHE A 22 -5.94 -23.51 -7.62
C PHE A 22 -5.74 -22.45 -8.55
N ASP A 23 -4.70 -22.44 -9.26
CA ASP A 23 -4.41 -21.44 -10.15
C ASP A 23 -5.53 -21.14 -11.03
N VAL A 24 -6.23 -22.06 -11.46
CA VAL A 24 -7.28 -21.82 -12.33
C VAL A 24 -8.25 -20.90 -11.72
N ILE A 25 -8.34 -20.85 -10.47
CA ILE A 25 -9.28 -20.01 -9.81
C ILE A 25 -8.68 -18.79 -9.24
N LEU A 26 -7.56 -18.90 -8.65
CA LEU A 26 -6.99 -17.79 -7.97
C LEU A 26 -5.96 -17.00 -8.67
N ILE A 27 -5.43 -17.52 -9.70
CA ILE A 27 -4.37 -16.85 -10.33
C ILE A 27 -4.61 -15.51 -10.74
N HIS A 28 -5.81 -15.13 -10.94
CA HIS A 28 -6.00 -13.85 -11.46
C HIS A 28 -6.03 -12.79 -10.41
N HIS A 29 -6.02 -13.17 -9.18
CA HIS A 29 -6.17 -12.14 -8.19
C HIS A 29 -4.82 -11.61 -7.84
N MET A 30 -4.40 -10.61 -8.48
CA MET A 30 -3.14 -9.98 -8.20
C MET A 30 -3.32 -8.55 -7.75
N ILE A 31 -2.38 -8.06 -6.98
CA ILE A 31 -2.38 -6.67 -6.56
C ILE A 31 -1.37 -5.95 -7.42
N ARG A 32 -1.82 -4.87 -8.04
CA ARG A 32 -0.96 -4.09 -8.90
C ARG A 32 -0.88 -2.69 -8.31
N PHE A 33 0.32 -2.11 -8.28
CA PHE A 33 0.51 -0.78 -7.77
C PHE A 33 0.79 0.15 -8.94
N GLU A 34 0.25 1.35 -8.88
CA GLU A 34 0.55 2.33 -9.91
C GLU A 34 0.58 3.72 -9.31
N TRP A 35 1.20 4.65 -10.00
CA TRP A 35 1.24 6.04 -9.57
C TRP A 35 1.66 6.92 -10.73
N ASP A 36 1.44 8.21 -10.56
CA ASP A 36 1.82 9.21 -11.53
C ASP A 36 3.29 9.58 -11.27
N PRO A 37 4.19 9.43 -12.24
CA PRO A 37 5.60 9.73 -12.03
C PRO A 37 5.87 11.16 -11.58
N ALA A 38 5.08 12.12 -12.06
CA ALA A 38 5.27 13.51 -11.67
C ALA A 38 4.96 13.69 -10.19
N LYS A 39 3.90 13.03 -9.71
CA LYS A 39 3.55 13.12 -8.32
C LYS A 39 4.58 12.42 -7.46
N ALA A 40 5.17 11.35 -7.96
CA ALA A 40 6.21 10.63 -7.24
C ALA A 40 7.42 11.55 -7.01
N MET A 41 7.78 12.33 -8.02
CA MET A 41 8.91 13.23 -7.89
C MET A 41 8.61 14.33 -6.88
N VAL A 42 7.42 14.90 -6.95
CA VAL A 42 7.02 15.94 -6.03
C VAL A 42 7.04 15.39 -4.60
N ASN A 43 6.59 14.16 -4.44
CA ASN A 43 6.53 13.56 -3.12
C ASN A 43 7.93 13.39 -2.50
N VAL A 44 8.90 13.00 -3.31
CA VAL A 44 10.26 12.87 -2.82
C VAL A 44 10.79 14.22 -2.37
N ARG A 45 10.51 15.27 -3.12
CA ARG A 45 11.00 16.59 -2.76
C ARG A 45 10.32 17.06 -1.49
N LYS A 46 9.04 16.79 -1.35
CA LYS A 46 8.29 17.29 -0.25
C LYS A 46 8.48 16.49 1.03
N HIS A 47 8.55 15.21 0.93
CA HIS A 47 8.54 14.32 2.09
C HIS A 47 9.75 13.39 2.19
N GLY A 48 10.57 13.34 1.16
CA GLY A 48 11.75 12.50 1.18
C GLY A 48 11.45 11.03 1.06
N VAL A 49 10.26 10.67 0.60
CA VAL A 49 9.85 9.27 0.52
C VAL A 49 9.51 8.92 -0.91
N SER A 50 10.07 7.85 -1.44
CA SER A 50 9.74 7.42 -2.79
C SER A 50 8.55 6.49 -2.73
N PHE A 51 7.80 6.42 -3.81
CA PHE A 51 6.66 5.53 -3.85
C PHE A 51 7.09 4.07 -3.94
N GLU A 52 8.27 3.80 -4.47
CA GLU A 52 8.82 2.45 -4.50
C GLU A 52 9.04 1.92 -3.08
N ILE A 53 9.45 2.77 -2.18
CA ILE A 53 9.61 2.37 -0.80
C ILE A 53 8.26 2.32 -0.12
N ALA A 54 7.40 3.29 -0.43
CA ALA A 54 6.12 3.39 0.24
C ALA A 54 5.23 2.16 0.00
N LEU A 55 5.35 1.54 -1.15
CA LEU A 55 4.45 0.43 -1.43
C LEU A 55 4.68 -0.74 -0.48
N HIS A 56 5.81 -0.78 0.19
CA HIS A 56 6.10 -1.88 1.09
C HIS A 56 5.26 -1.82 2.38
N VAL A 57 4.56 -0.72 2.64
CA VAL A 57 3.68 -0.69 3.81
C VAL A 57 2.57 -1.71 3.65
N PHE A 58 2.25 -2.07 2.40
CA PHE A 58 1.16 -3.01 2.16
C PHE A 58 1.57 -4.45 2.49
N ASP A 59 2.84 -4.67 2.78
CA ASP A 59 3.33 -5.97 3.18
C ASP A 59 3.36 -6.08 4.71
N ASP A 60 3.10 -5.01 5.42
CA ASP A 60 3.18 -5.01 6.88
C ASP A 60 1.92 -5.64 7.43
N PRO A 61 2.01 -6.76 8.12
CA PRO A 61 0.81 -7.41 8.67
C PRO A 61 0.12 -6.58 9.76
N ASP A 62 0.82 -5.58 10.30
CA ASP A 62 0.24 -4.76 11.33
C ASP A 62 -0.23 -3.42 10.79
N ALA A 63 -0.25 -3.25 9.49
CA ALA A 63 -0.65 -1.99 8.89
C ALA A 63 -2.09 -1.65 9.26
N LEU A 64 -2.35 -0.37 9.46
CA LEU A 64 -3.69 0.11 9.79
C LEU A 64 -4.23 0.81 8.56
N VAL A 65 -5.39 0.38 8.10
CA VAL A 65 -6.00 0.95 6.91
C VAL A 65 -7.30 1.60 7.29
N GLU A 66 -7.50 2.84 6.90
CA GLU A 66 -8.77 3.47 7.15
C GLU A 66 -9.17 4.38 6.01
N GLN A 67 -10.45 4.60 5.85
CA GLN A 67 -10.94 5.44 4.80
C GLN A 67 -10.74 6.89 5.19
N ASP A 68 -10.20 7.67 4.28
CA ASP A 68 -9.94 9.06 4.55
C ASP A 68 -11.14 9.91 4.09
N ARG A 69 -11.39 9.95 2.80
CA ARG A 69 -12.49 10.78 2.29
C ARG A 69 -12.84 10.34 0.89
N VAL A 70 -13.91 10.91 0.37
CA VAL A 70 -14.30 10.66 -1.01
C VAL A 70 -13.98 11.94 -1.76
N GLU A 71 -13.24 11.83 -2.85
CA GLU A 71 -12.87 12.98 -3.63
C GLU A 71 -13.15 12.65 -5.08
N ASP A 72 -13.96 13.49 -5.74
CA ASP A 72 -14.34 13.28 -7.13
C ASP A 72 -14.94 11.88 -7.35
N GLY A 73 -15.74 11.44 -6.42
CA GLY A 73 -16.39 10.15 -6.54
C GLY A 73 -15.49 8.96 -6.21
N GLU A 74 -14.24 9.21 -5.85
CA GLU A 74 -13.32 8.16 -5.60
C GLU A 74 -13.00 8.08 -4.12
N HIS A 75 -13.04 6.89 -3.56
CA HIS A 75 -12.74 6.72 -2.15
C HIS A 75 -11.23 6.74 -1.92
N ARG A 76 -10.80 7.58 -1.02
CA ARG A 76 -9.40 7.68 -0.66
C ARG A 76 -9.18 6.97 0.65
N TRP A 77 -8.07 6.26 0.72
CA TRP A 77 -7.72 5.49 1.90
C TRP A 77 -6.34 5.90 2.40
N GLN A 78 -6.07 5.59 3.65
CA GLN A 78 -4.76 5.81 4.21
C GLN A 78 -4.30 4.50 4.83
N THR A 79 -3.07 4.12 4.57
CA THR A 79 -2.47 2.94 5.19
C THR A 79 -1.26 3.40 5.99
N LEU A 80 -1.27 3.09 7.26
CA LEU A 80 -0.16 3.41 8.14
C LEU A 80 0.58 2.12 8.38
N GLY A 81 1.79 2.01 7.90
CA GLY A 81 2.53 0.76 7.99
C GLY A 81 4.01 0.94 8.06
N SER A 82 4.70 -0.09 8.44
CA SER A 82 6.11 -0.07 8.63
C SER A 82 6.82 -0.70 7.45
N VAL A 83 7.92 -0.10 7.04
CA VAL A 83 8.75 -0.64 6.00
C VAL A 83 9.95 -1.26 6.67
N GLU A 84 10.07 -2.56 6.53
CA GLU A 84 11.15 -3.32 7.12
C GLU A 84 11.31 -3.13 8.63
N GLY A 85 10.22 -2.87 9.28
CA GLY A 85 10.24 -2.73 10.73
C GLY A 85 10.90 -1.47 11.25
N VAL A 86 11.31 -0.60 10.37
CA VAL A 86 12.06 0.57 10.78
C VAL A 86 11.38 1.88 10.47
N LEU A 87 10.85 2.00 9.28
CA LEU A 87 10.33 3.27 8.81
C LEU A 87 8.81 3.22 8.79
N LEU A 88 8.16 4.04 9.58
CA LEU A 88 6.71 4.05 9.63
C LEU A 88 6.18 5.15 8.71
N LEU A 89 5.38 4.78 7.76
CA LEU A 89 4.87 5.70 6.74
C LEU A 89 3.36 5.73 6.71
N LEU A 90 2.82 6.88 6.34
CA LEU A 90 1.40 7.00 6.06
C LEU A 90 1.27 7.18 4.56
N VAL A 91 0.55 6.30 3.91
CA VAL A 91 0.41 6.29 2.46
C VAL A 91 -1.04 6.54 2.09
N ALA A 92 -1.29 7.57 1.29
CA ALA A 92 -2.63 7.86 0.80
C ALA A 92 -2.77 7.19 -0.55
N HIS A 93 -3.88 6.52 -0.77
CA HIS A 93 -4.04 5.76 -1.99
C HIS A 93 -5.51 5.52 -2.32
N THR A 94 -5.78 5.03 -3.50
CA THR A 94 -7.11 4.56 -3.87
C THR A 94 -6.98 3.07 -4.16
N VAL A 95 -8.12 2.39 -4.21
CA VAL A 95 -8.15 0.98 -4.52
C VAL A 95 -9.29 0.77 -5.50
N HIS A 96 -9.05 0.12 -6.59
CA HIS A 96 -10.13 -0.22 -7.51
C HIS A 96 -9.77 -1.53 -8.21
N GLU A 97 -10.73 -2.12 -8.88
CA GLU A 97 -10.51 -3.37 -9.54
C GLU A 97 -10.47 -3.19 -11.04
N GLU A 98 -9.53 -3.84 -11.68
CA GLU A 98 -9.42 -3.81 -13.13
C GLU A 98 -9.25 -5.23 -13.56
N GLU A 99 -10.20 -5.73 -14.29
CA GLU A 99 -10.21 -7.09 -14.79
C GLU A 99 -10.06 -8.05 -13.65
N GLU A 100 -9.57 -8.46 -12.99
CA GLU A 100 -9.55 -9.32 -11.86
C GLU A 100 -8.40 -8.96 -10.93
N ASP A 101 -7.70 -7.89 -11.26
CA ASP A 101 -6.62 -7.43 -10.43
C ASP A 101 -7.15 -6.33 -9.52
N GLU A 102 -6.54 -6.21 -8.37
CA GLU A 102 -6.83 -5.12 -7.48
C GLU A 102 -5.74 -4.09 -7.75
N VAL A 103 -6.10 -2.88 -8.05
CA VAL A 103 -5.13 -1.84 -8.36
C VAL A 103 -5.09 -0.81 -7.25
N ILE A 104 -3.91 -0.63 -6.67
CA ILE A 104 -3.72 0.38 -5.64
C ILE A 104 -2.94 1.51 -6.26
N ARG A 105 -3.56 2.68 -6.30
CA ARG A 105 -2.90 3.83 -6.88
C ARG A 105 -2.39 4.70 -5.74
N ILE A 106 -1.07 4.88 -5.67
CA ILE A 106 -0.46 5.65 -4.59
C ILE A 106 -0.52 7.12 -4.94
N ILE A 107 -0.98 7.93 -4.00
CA ILE A 107 -1.16 9.35 -4.20
C ILE A 107 -0.10 10.14 -3.45
N SER A 108 0.20 9.77 -2.24
CA SER A 108 1.25 10.45 -1.48
C SER A 108 1.76 9.54 -0.37
N ALA A 109 2.93 9.81 0.12
CA ALA A 109 3.52 9.03 1.19
C ALA A 109 4.41 9.93 2.03
N ARG A 110 4.30 9.83 3.33
CA ARG A 110 5.13 10.64 4.23
C ARG A 110 5.43 9.84 5.49
N LYS A 111 6.39 10.28 6.25
CA LYS A 111 6.69 9.63 7.50
C LYS A 111 5.56 9.90 8.48
N ALA A 112 5.28 8.95 9.31
CA ALA A 112 4.23 9.08 10.31
C ALA A 112 4.63 10.12 11.36
N ASP A 113 3.65 10.85 11.85
CA ASP A 113 3.92 11.80 12.92
C ASP A 113 3.85 11.08 14.27
N GLY A 114 4.08 11.80 15.35
CA GLY A 114 4.10 11.18 16.68
C GLY A 114 2.79 10.56 17.09
N LYS A 115 1.67 11.18 16.69
CA LYS A 115 0.38 10.68 17.04
C LYS A 115 0.09 9.39 16.31
N GLU A 116 0.45 9.35 15.04
CA GLU A 116 0.25 8.17 14.22
C GLU A 116 1.13 7.03 14.72
N ARG A 117 2.35 7.35 15.10
CA ARG A 117 3.26 6.35 15.59
C ARG A 117 2.72 5.73 16.89
N ARG A 118 2.18 6.55 17.78
CA ARG A 118 1.64 6.03 19.02
C ARG A 118 0.43 5.14 18.77
N ARG A 119 -0.39 5.51 17.79
CA ARG A 119 -1.55 4.71 17.45
C ARG A 119 -1.12 3.35 16.90
N TYR A 120 -0.14 3.35 16.04
CA TYR A 120 0.35 2.13 15.42
C TYR A 120 0.90 1.20 16.52
N GLU A 121 1.70 1.73 17.42
CA GLU A 121 2.29 0.93 18.48
C GLU A 121 1.23 0.41 19.44
N LYS A 122 0.25 1.20 19.74
CA LYS A 122 -0.80 0.79 20.63
C LYS A 122 -1.57 -0.36 20.04
N GLU A 123 -1.93 -0.27 18.78
CA GLU A 123 -2.69 -1.32 18.11
C GLU A 123 -1.86 -2.60 18.02
N ARG A 124 -0.57 -2.45 17.79
CA ARG A 124 0.28 -3.61 17.75
C ARG A 124 0.34 -4.29 19.10
N GLN A 125 0.45 -3.51 20.16
CA GLN A 125 0.52 -4.06 21.48
C GLN A 125 -0.76 -4.76 21.86
N GLU A 126 -1.89 -4.22 21.48
CA GLU A 126 -3.16 -4.85 21.78
C GLU A 126 -3.29 -6.17 21.03
N LYS A 127 -2.72 -6.24 19.86
CA LYS A 127 -2.82 -7.42 19.05
C LYS A 127 -1.93 -8.54 19.59
N TYR A 128 -0.73 -8.21 20.02
CA TYR A 128 0.21 -9.22 20.44
C TYR A 128 0.50 -9.26 21.94
N GLY A 129 0.19 -8.24 22.60
CA GLY A 129 0.54 -8.11 23.98
C GLY A 129 -0.41 -8.72 24.91
N GLY A 130 -1.50 -9.15 24.42
CA GLY A 130 -2.46 -9.92 25.15
C GLY A 130 -2.83 -9.50 26.44
#